data_5306d2c02b3e7b1c25ce7e64c87309dc
#
_entry.id   5306d2c02b3e7b1c25ce7e64c87309dc
#
_cell.length_a   1.000
_cell.length_b   1.000
_cell.length_c   1.000
_cell.angle_alpha   90.00
_cell.angle_beta   90.00
_cell.angle_gamma   90.00
#
_symmetry.space_group_name_H-M   'P 1'
#
loop_
_entity.id
_entity.type
_entity.pdbx_description
1 polymer ?
#
loop_
_entity_poly.entity_id
_entity_poly.type
_entity_poly.pdbx_seq_one_letter_code
_entity_poly.pdbx_strand_id
1 'polypeptide(L)'
;MSAISPSVPVYFRPHNLLTTGDGSGSLKWGSTNAYTETPEGKPVYDWTITDRLFDNLQATHIRPLVEIGFMPEALSPNPEPYRHTFPKGSLMTGSSYPPKDYVKWRALIVAYATHLRERYGEATVNTWKWEVWNEPDISYFHGTIEEYEKLYDITTGAIRQAIPKSIVGGPAVTGGGDNKHFLQLFLEHCAHGVNADRNVVAPGVNAISNEPGVPLDFISYHPKGGPKFVDGHVKMSLGRQLSLTDHGMRTIASFPEYRKTPIILTETDPEGCAACKGPQNGYRNGPLYGVSVAEMLARSAELGRLRGVNLDGAVTWAFEFEGQPWFAGFRDLATNGIDKPVLNVFRMFGKLSGSLISLTSSGAVPVKDILQNSVTNAPDVDGIATRNGNSVDIILWNYHDEDVPAPEAKVELSIANLPAQTIRLTRYLMDSEHSNAYAVWLKMGSPQKPTGQQIAAMQKTSGLEAVETQTLQQGDGPLMITTALPRQAVSLYHLEW
;
A
#
# COMPACT_ATOMS: atom_id res chain seq x y z
N MET A 1 10.82 3.65 -9.09
CA MET A 1 10.15 3.82 -7.78
C MET A 1 10.96 4.65 -6.79
N SER A 2 12.29 4.58 -6.75
CA SER A 2 13.14 5.43 -5.88
C SER A 2 12.89 6.94 -6.02
N ALA A 3 12.32 7.40 -7.14
CA ALA A 3 11.94 8.79 -7.36
C ALA A 3 10.51 9.13 -6.86
N ILE A 4 9.83 8.25 -6.13
CA ILE A 4 8.49 8.52 -5.58
C ILE A 4 8.58 9.51 -4.42
N SER A 5 9.53 9.29 -3.51
CA SER A 5 9.68 10.17 -2.36
C SER A 5 11.16 10.44 -2.04
N PRO A 6 11.59 11.72 -2.01
CA PRO A 6 12.95 12.07 -1.59
C PRO A 6 13.12 12.10 -0.06
N SER A 7 12.03 12.21 0.71
CA SER A 7 12.07 12.54 2.14
C SER A 7 11.57 11.43 3.06
N VAL A 8 10.73 10.51 2.56
CA VAL A 8 10.17 9.40 3.35
C VAL A 8 10.46 8.06 2.70
N PRO A 9 10.63 6.98 3.48
CA PRO A 9 10.87 5.66 2.92
C PRO A 9 9.70 5.17 2.07
N VAL A 10 10.03 4.61 0.90
CA VAL A 10 9.07 3.85 0.08
C VAL A 10 9.25 2.37 0.43
N TYR A 11 8.14 1.69 0.72
CA TYR A 11 8.12 0.27 1.01
C TYR A 11 7.60 -0.54 -0.17
N PHE A 12 8.16 -1.72 -0.36
CA PHE A 12 7.66 -2.74 -1.25
C PHE A 12 7.38 -4.01 -0.45
N ARG A 13 6.17 -4.55 -0.59
CA ARG A 13 5.70 -5.76 0.07
C ARG A 13 5.69 -6.91 -0.92
N PRO A 14 6.77 -7.74 -0.98
CA PRO A 14 6.82 -8.90 -1.86
C PRO A 14 5.97 -10.04 -1.29
N HIS A 15 5.19 -10.69 -2.15
CA HIS A 15 4.45 -11.90 -1.84
C HIS A 15 5.25 -13.17 -2.08
N ASN A 16 4.82 -14.27 -1.44
CA ASN A 16 5.29 -15.65 -1.72
C ASN A 16 6.79 -15.88 -1.54
N LEU A 17 7.41 -15.19 -0.61
CA LEU A 17 8.86 -15.29 -0.37
C LEU A 17 9.34 -16.70 0.02
N LEU A 18 8.44 -17.59 0.47
CA LEU A 18 8.78 -18.96 0.87
C LEU A 18 8.08 -20.02 0.00
N THR A 19 7.31 -19.61 -1.00
CA THR A 19 6.61 -20.55 -1.89
C THR A 19 7.59 -21.36 -2.71
N THR A 20 7.39 -22.67 -2.75
CA THR A 20 8.17 -23.60 -3.57
C THR A 20 7.87 -23.42 -5.04
N GLY A 21 8.90 -23.41 -5.88
CA GLY A 21 8.81 -23.25 -7.33
C GLY A 21 10.13 -22.80 -7.94
N ASP A 22 10.13 -22.43 -9.20
CA ASP A 22 11.32 -22.07 -9.99
C ASP A 22 11.40 -20.57 -10.34
N GLY A 23 10.56 -19.73 -9.73
CA GLY A 23 10.46 -18.32 -10.08
C GLY A 23 9.63 -18.05 -11.34
N SER A 24 9.04 -19.07 -11.96
CA SER A 24 8.18 -18.89 -13.11
C SER A 24 6.85 -18.28 -12.74
N GLY A 25 6.16 -17.68 -13.73
CA GLY A 25 4.82 -17.11 -13.55
C GLY A 25 3.69 -18.15 -13.44
N SER A 26 3.98 -19.43 -13.27
CA SER A 26 2.99 -20.49 -13.09
C SER A 26 2.27 -20.41 -11.75
N LEU A 27 2.93 -19.86 -10.72
CA LEU A 27 2.32 -19.47 -9.46
C LEU A 27 1.90 -18.00 -9.52
N LYS A 28 0.79 -17.66 -8.89
CA LYS A 28 0.16 -16.34 -9.01
C LYS A 28 1.10 -15.17 -8.79
N TRP A 29 2.04 -15.29 -7.83
CA TRP A 29 2.95 -14.22 -7.46
C TRP A 29 4.42 -14.64 -7.58
N GLY A 30 4.65 -15.72 -8.32
CA GLY A 30 5.97 -16.31 -8.42
C GLY A 30 6.28 -17.27 -7.27
N SER A 31 7.54 -17.61 -7.18
CA SER A 31 8.07 -18.51 -6.15
C SER A 31 9.54 -18.21 -5.96
N THR A 32 10.10 -18.56 -4.81
CA THR A 32 11.52 -18.34 -4.54
C THR A 32 12.30 -19.63 -4.35
N ASN A 33 11.59 -20.73 -4.10
CA ASN A 33 12.19 -22.03 -3.78
C ASN A 33 13.17 -22.00 -2.59
N ALA A 34 12.95 -21.08 -1.66
CA ALA A 34 13.87 -20.82 -0.54
C ALA A 34 14.11 -22.03 0.37
N TYR A 35 13.19 -23.01 0.37
CA TYR A 35 13.27 -24.21 1.20
C TYR A 35 12.79 -25.45 0.46
N THR A 36 13.63 -26.47 0.48
CA THR A 36 13.30 -27.84 0.08
C THR A 36 13.89 -28.83 1.08
N GLU A 37 13.64 -30.12 0.89
CA GLU A 37 14.22 -31.19 1.71
C GLU A 37 14.88 -32.25 0.82
N THR A 38 15.97 -32.86 1.33
CA THR A 38 16.52 -34.08 0.72
C THR A 38 15.52 -35.24 0.90
N PRO A 39 15.71 -36.38 0.18
CA PRO A 39 14.91 -37.58 0.41
C PRO A 39 14.90 -38.08 1.87
N GLU A 40 15.97 -37.78 2.63
CA GLU A 40 16.11 -38.12 4.06
C GLU A 40 15.46 -37.07 4.97
N GLY A 41 14.79 -36.05 4.41
CA GLY A 41 14.10 -34.98 5.16
C GLY A 41 15.03 -33.94 5.76
N LYS A 42 16.26 -33.76 5.24
CA LYS A 42 17.19 -32.71 5.69
C LYS A 42 16.86 -31.40 4.95
N PRO A 43 16.82 -30.26 5.67
CA PRO A 43 16.62 -28.96 5.07
C PRO A 43 17.66 -28.62 4.01
N VAL A 44 17.21 -28.04 2.89
CA VAL A 44 18.03 -27.44 1.84
C VAL A 44 17.53 -26.01 1.60
N TYR A 45 18.40 -25.04 1.75
CA TYR A 45 18.09 -23.63 1.55
C TYR A 45 18.69 -23.16 0.21
N ASP A 46 17.88 -22.42 -0.58
CA ASP A 46 18.33 -21.75 -1.80
C ASP A 46 17.83 -20.29 -1.80
N TRP A 47 18.76 -19.37 -1.65
CA TRP A 47 18.46 -17.95 -1.58
C TRP A 47 18.57 -17.21 -2.93
N THR A 48 18.90 -17.92 -4.03
CA THR A 48 19.24 -17.32 -5.33
C THR A 48 18.16 -16.34 -5.83
N ILE A 49 16.89 -16.75 -5.82
CA ILE A 49 15.80 -15.90 -6.31
C ILE A 49 15.50 -14.79 -5.31
N THR A 50 15.48 -15.11 -4.02
CA THR A 50 15.28 -14.16 -2.93
C THR A 50 16.34 -13.05 -2.97
N ASP A 51 17.61 -13.41 -3.08
CA ASP A 51 18.71 -12.45 -3.15
C ASP A 51 18.56 -11.48 -4.30
N ARG A 52 18.26 -12.00 -5.50
CA ARG A 52 18.03 -11.14 -6.67
C ARG A 52 16.89 -10.14 -6.45
N LEU A 53 15.82 -10.55 -5.77
CA LEU A 53 14.68 -9.68 -5.45
C LEU A 53 15.13 -8.56 -4.48
N PHE A 54 15.77 -8.92 -3.37
CA PHE A 54 16.19 -7.94 -2.36
C PHE A 54 17.36 -7.06 -2.85
N ASP A 55 18.27 -7.58 -3.66
CA ASP A 55 19.33 -6.78 -4.30
C ASP A 55 18.73 -5.68 -5.18
N ASN A 56 17.68 -5.98 -5.95
CA ASN A 56 16.97 -4.98 -6.75
C ASN A 56 16.30 -3.91 -5.89
N LEU A 57 15.68 -4.30 -4.77
CA LEU A 57 15.09 -3.34 -3.83
C LEU A 57 16.15 -2.43 -3.22
N GLN A 58 17.31 -2.99 -2.81
CA GLN A 58 18.43 -2.21 -2.29
C GLN A 58 19.01 -1.25 -3.34
N ALA A 59 19.23 -1.73 -4.57
CA ALA A 59 19.74 -0.91 -5.68
C ALA A 59 18.80 0.27 -6.01
N THR A 60 17.52 0.15 -5.74
CA THR A 60 16.52 1.19 -5.97
C THR A 60 16.15 1.98 -4.71
N HIS A 61 16.85 1.76 -3.58
CA HIS A 61 16.60 2.40 -2.29
C HIS A 61 15.15 2.22 -1.77
N ILE A 62 14.52 1.09 -2.10
CA ILE A 62 13.19 0.72 -1.63
C ILE A 62 13.34 -0.23 -0.44
N ARG A 63 12.61 0.05 0.64
CA ARG A 63 12.65 -0.78 1.84
C ARG A 63 11.69 -1.96 1.71
N PRO A 64 12.13 -3.18 2.02
CA PRO A 64 11.23 -4.32 2.11
C PRO A 64 10.24 -4.19 3.28
N LEU A 65 8.96 -4.52 3.02
CA LEU A 65 8.01 -5.00 4.00
C LEU A 65 7.92 -6.50 3.74
N VAL A 66 8.69 -7.27 4.51
CA VAL A 66 8.93 -8.69 4.25
C VAL A 66 7.72 -9.51 4.70
N GLU A 67 6.90 -9.98 3.77
CA GLU A 67 5.79 -10.88 4.05
C GLU A 67 6.31 -12.32 4.17
N ILE A 68 6.20 -12.91 5.35
CA ILE A 68 6.58 -14.31 5.60
C ILE A 68 5.42 -15.23 5.21
N GLY A 69 5.52 -15.81 4.03
CA GLY A 69 4.51 -16.71 3.44
C GLY A 69 4.83 -17.00 1.96
N PHE A 70 4.12 -17.89 1.29
CA PHE A 70 3.30 -18.93 1.90
C PHE A 70 4.16 -20.13 2.34
N MET A 71 3.50 -21.21 2.82
CA MET A 71 4.21 -22.39 3.30
C MET A 71 5.01 -23.07 2.18
N PRO A 72 6.30 -23.41 2.38
CA PRO A 72 7.01 -24.28 1.47
C PRO A 72 6.31 -25.64 1.35
N GLU A 73 6.27 -26.23 0.16
CA GLU A 73 5.61 -27.52 -0.10
C GLU A 73 6.11 -28.60 0.86
N ALA A 74 7.43 -28.67 1.07
CA ALA A 74 8.03 -29.67 1.96
C ALA A 74 7.57 -29.56 3.44
N LEU A 75 7.11 -28.38 3.89
CA LEU A 75 6.58 -28.18 5.24
C LEU A 75 5.05 -28.21 5.28
N SER A 76 4.36 -28.18 4.15
CA SER A 76 2.91 -28.28 4.11
C SER A 76 2.42 -29.69 4.41
N PRO A 77 1.38 -29.86 5.23
CA PRO A 77 0.69 -31.15 5.39
C PRO A 77 -0.10 -31.54 4.14
N ASN A 78 -0.44 -30.59 3.27
CA ASN A 78 -1.11 -30.81 2.01
C ASN A 78 -0.18 -30.36 0.86
N PRO A 79 0.23 -31.29 -0.05
CA PRO A 79 1.12 -30.97 -1.16
C PRO A 79 0.45 -30.09 -2.22
N GLU A 80 -0.89 -30.07 -2.31
CA GLU A 80 -1.59 -29.27 -3.30
C GLU A 80 -1.61 -27.78 -2.89
N PRO A 81 -1.07 -26.87 -3.72
CA PRO A 81 -1.16 -25.44 -3.46
C PRO A 81 -2.61 -24.95 -3.60
N TYR A 82 -2.94 -23.90 -2.88
CA TYR A 82 -4.21 -23.21 -3.03
C TYR A 82 -4.34 -22.63 -4.45
N ARG A 83 -5.50 -22.86 -5.08
CA ARG A 83 -5.81 -22.31 -6.40
C ARG A 83 -6.79 -21.17 -6.30
N HIS A 84 -6.49 -20.06 -6.95
CA HIS A 84 -7.42 -18.95 -7.05
C HIS A 84 -8.67 -19.30 -7.83
N THR A 85 -9.81 -18.83 -7.31
CA THR A 85 -11.09 -18.91 -8.02
C THR A 85 -11.30 -17.75 -8.99
N PHE A 86 -10.49 -16.67 -8.85
CA PHE A 86 -10.52 -15.50 -9.72
C PHE A 86 -9.11 -14.93 -9.96
N PRO A 87 -8.74 -14.63 -11.22
CA PRO A 87 -9.43 -15.09 -12.41
C PRO A 87 -9.44 -16.62 -12.44
N LYS A 88 -10.51 -17.23 -12.96
CA LYS A 88 -10.56 -18.68 -13.14
C LYS A 88 -9.38 -19.13 -13.97
N GLY A 89 -8.62 -20.10 -13.50
CA GLY A 89 -7.47 -20.59 -14.24
C GLY A 89 -6.49 -21.41 -13.41
N SER A 90 -5.29 -21.56 -13.95
CA SER A 90 -4.20 -22.35 -13.39
C SER A 90 -3.35 -21.60 -12.35
N LEU A 91 -3.67 -20.34 -12.04
CA LEU A 91 -2.87 -19.55 -11.11
C LEU A 91 -3.02 -20.09 -9.69
N MET A 92 -1.89 -20.35 -9.06
CA MET A 92 -1.75 -20.88 -7.71
C MET A 92 -1.08 -19.85 -6.82
N THR A 93 -1.37 -19.89 -5.52
CA THR A 93 -0.77 -18.96 -4.55
C THR A 93 0.36 -19.57 -3.74
N GLY A 94 0.47 -20.87 -3.71
CA GLY A 94 1.34 -21.59 -2.79
C GLY A 94 0.53 -22.35 -1.74
N SER A 95 1.22 -23.09 -0.88
CA SER A 95 0.58 -23.92 0.14
C SER A 95 0.11 -23.05 1.32
N SER A 96 -1.15 -23.20 1.69
CA SER A 96 -1.86 -22.31 2.62
C SER A 96 -2.20 -22.96 3.98
N TYR A 97 -1.59 -24.09 4.29
CA TYR A 97 -1.74 -24.77 5.60
C TYR A 97 -0.67 -24.34 6.60
N PRO A 98 -0.94 -24.41 7.92
CA PRO A 98 0.12 -24.28 8.92
C PRO A 98 1.19 -25.36 8.73
N PRO A 99 2.41 -25.16 9.22
CA PRO A 99 3.49 -26.13 9.01
C PRO A 99 3.21 -27.44 9.75
N LYS A 100 3.44 -28.56 9.09
CA LYS A 100 3.39 -29.90 9.75
C LYS A 100 4.49 -30.12 10.79
N ASP A 101 5.57 -29.30 10.73
CA ASP A 101 6.71 -29.34 11.65
C ASP A 101 7.15 -27.92 12.01
N TYR A 102 6.76 -27.45 13.18
CA TYR A 102 7.10 -26.12 13.68
C TYR A 102 8.58 -25.96 14.05
N VAL A 103 9.31 -27.05 14.33
CA VAL A 103 10.76 -26.98 14.60
C VAL A 103 11.49 -26.63 13.30
N LYS A 104 11.14 -27.31 12.21
CA LYS A 104 11.70 -27.02 10.89
C LYS A 104 11.28 -25.64 10.37
N TRP A 105 10.02 -25.25 10.59
CA TRP A 105 9.54 -23.91 10.24
C TRP A 105 10.36 -22.82 10.95
N ARG A 106 10.51 -22.95 12.26
CA ARG A 106 11.32 -22.02 13.06
C ARG A 106 12.77 -21.95 12.56
N ALA A 107 13.39 -23.11 12.29
CA ALA A 107 14.73 -23.18 11.76
C ALA A 107 14.88 -22.49 10.39
N LEU A 108 13.89 -22.66 9.50
CA LEU A 108 13.83 -21.94 8.22
C LEU A 108 13.80 -20.43 8.43
N ILE A 109 12.92 -19.93 9.32
CA ILE A 109 12.79 -18.49 9.53
C ILE A 109 14.06 -17.89 10.16
N VAL A 110 14.69 -18.60 11.11
CA VAL A 110 15.98 -18.18 11.66
C VAL A 110 17.06 -18.12 10.56
N ALA A 111 17.14 -19.16 9.72
CA ALA A 111 18.12 -19.20 8.63
C ALA A 111 17.89 -18.09 7.62
N TYR A 112 16.63 -17.85 7.23
CA TYR A 112 16.23 -16.79 6.29
C TYR A 112 16.58 -15.39 6.81
N ALA A 113 16.17 -15.07 8.03
CA ALA A 113 16.45 -13.77 8.63
C ALA A 113 17.95 -13.57 8.89
N THR A 114 18.68 -14.64 9.29
CA THR A 114 20.14 -14.59 9.45
C THR A 114 20.83 -14.31 8.13
N HIS A 115 20.46 -15.02 7.05
CA HIS A 115 20.99 -14.79 5.71
C HIS A 115 20.81 -13.36 5.25
N LEU A 116 19.59 -12.80 5.40
CA LEU A 116 19.34 -11.41 5.01
C LEU A 116 20.13 -10.41 5.86
N ARG A 117 20.28 -10.65 7.17
CA ARG A 117 21.13 -9.83 8.04
C ARG A 117 22.59 -9.87 7.64
N GLU A 118 23.12 -11.06 7.32
CA GLU A 118 24.52 -11.24 6.92
C GLU A 118 24.81 -10.60 5.56
N ARG A 119 23.84 -10.66 4.61
CA ARG A 119 23.97 -10.09 3.29
C ARG A 119 23.86 -8.56 3.26
N TYR A 120 22.88 -7.99 3.96
CA TYR A 120 22.54 -6.56 3.87
C TYR A 120 23.02 -5.74 5.07
N GLY A 121 23.49 -6.38 6.09
CA GLY A 121 23.95 -5.74 7.33
C GLY A 121 22.83 -5.43 8.34
N GLU A 122 23.16 -5.51 9.62
CA GLU A 122 22.20 -5.32 10.73
C GLU A 122 21.52 -3.96 10.67
N ALA A 123 22.27 -2.88 10.41
CA ALA A 123 21.73 -1.52 10.34
C ALA A 123 20.65 -1.37 9.26
N THR A 124 20.81 -2.06 8.13
CA THR A 124 19.85 -2.06 7.02
C THR A 124 18.60 -2.85 7.38
N VAL A 125 18.76 -4.10 7.80
CA VAL A 125 17.59 -4.98 8.07
C VAL A 125 16.77 -4.53 9.27
N ASN A 126 17.35 -3.81 10.23
CA ASN A 126 16.64 -3.17 11.34
C ASN A 126 15.66 -2.07 10.89
N THR A 127 15.78 -1.60 9.64
CA THR A 127 14.82 -0.63 9.05
C THR A 127 13.66 -1.31 8.30
N TRP A 128 13.73 -2.62 8.10
CA TRP A 128 12.72 -3.37 7.40
C TRP A 128 11.57 -3.72 8.33
N LYS A 129 10.37 -3.90 7.76
CA LYS A 129 9.19 -4.39 8.46
C LYS A 129 8.95 -5.84 8.09
N TRP A 130 8.52 -6.67 9.03
CA TRP A 130 8.30 -8.10 8.86
C TRP A 130 6.85 -8.42 9.19
N GLU A 131 6.11 -8.89 8.23
CA GLU A 131 4.70 -9.23 8.36
C GLU A 131 4.51 -10.74 8.26
N VAL A 132 3.69 -11.30 9.13
CA VAL A 132 3.46 -12.75 9.15
C VAL A 132 2.20 -13.08 8.37
N TRP A 133 2.40 -13.75 7.22
CA TRP A 133 1.35 -14.26 6.35
C TRP A 133 0.62 -13.18 5.54
N ASN A 134 -0.42 -13.63 4.78
CA ASN A 134 -1.31 -12.81 3.98
C ASN A 134 -2.74 -13.30 4.12
N GLU A 135 -3.65 -12.45 4.55
CA GLU A 135 -5.09 -12.70 4.64
C GLU A 135 -5.44 -14.03 5.31
N PRO A 136 -4.99 -14.28 6.55
CA PRO A 136 -5.20 -15.57 7.22
C PRO A 136 -6.65 -15.82 7.64
N ASP A 137 -7.51 -14.83 7.54
CA ASP A 137 -8.94 -14.90 7.86
C ASP A 137 -9.79 -15.49 6.72
N ILE A 138 -9.19 -15.74 5.55
CA ILE A 138 -9.82 -16.40 4.40
C ILE A 138 -9.07 -17.65 3.98
N SER A 139 -9.42 -18.25 2.84
CA SER A 139 -8.84 -19.51 2.34
C SER A 139 -7.35 -19.44 1.96
N TYR A 140 -6.68 -18.32 2.16
CA TYR A 140 -5.22 -18.22 2.10
C TYR A 140 -4.55 -18.85 3.33
N PHE A 141 -5.31 -19.16 4.38
CA PHE A 141 -4.85 -19.94 5.52
C PHE A 141 -5.89 -21.01 5.88
N HIS A 142 -5.52 -22.29 5.79
CA HIS A 142 -6.34 -23.43 6.12
C HIS A 142 -6.04 -23.93 7.54
N GLY A 143 -6.27 -23.07 8.51
CA GLY A 143 -6.10 -23.33 9.93
C GLY A 143 -7.12 -22.54 10.75
N THR A 144 -7.09 -22.75 12.06
CA THR A 144 -7.86 -21.96 13.03
C THR A 144 -7.10 -20.67 13.36
N ILE A 145 -7.75 -19.77 14.10
CA ILE A 145 -7.07 -18.55 14.57
C ILE A 145 -5.94 -18.91 15.56
N GLU A 146 -6.14 -19.89 16.42
CA GLU A 146 -5.13 -20.34 17.38
C GLU A 146 -3.91 -20.97 16.65
N GLU A 147 -4.12 -21.63 15.51
CA GLU A 147 -3.02 -22.10 14.67
C GLU A 147 -2.27 -20.96 14.02
N TYR A 148 -2.96 -19.89 13.63
CA TYR A 148 -2.33 -18.67 13.11
C TYR A 148 -1.56 -17.94 14.22
N GLU A 149 -2.12 -17.77 15.39
CA GLU A 149 -1.46 -17.18 16.55
C GLU A 149 -0.17 -17.92 16.90
N LYS A 150 -0.22 -19.26 16.93
CA LYS A 150 0.97 -20.09 17.11
C LYS A 150 2.00 -19.89 15.98
N LEU A 151 1.55 -19.80 14.72
CA LEU A 151 2.43 -19.53 13.60
C LEU A 151 3.09 -18.15 13.75
N TYR A 152 2.32 -17.15 14.13
CA TYR A 152 2.79 -15.80 14.38
C TYR A 152 3.86 -15.76 15.47
N ASP A 153 3.59 -16.35 16.62
CA ASP A 153 4.50 -16.38 17.77
C ASP A 153 5.86 -16.98 17.41
N ILE A 154 5.83 -18.17 16.79
CA ILE A 154 7.05 -18.89 16.42
C ILE A 154 7.81 -18.14 15.32
N THR A 155 7.12 -17.53 14.36
CA THR A 155 7.73 -16.76 13.27
C THR A 155 8.39 -15.49 13.81
N THR A 156 7.69 -14.72 14.63
CA THR A 156 8.22 -13.47 15.19
C THR A 156 9.37 -13.74 16.16
N GLY A 157 9.27 -14.78 16.99
CA GLY A 157 10.37 -15.21 17.85
C GLY A 157 11.61 -15.64 17.08
N ALA A 158 11.43 -16.35 15.96
CA ALA A 158 12.54 -16.75 15.07
C ALA A 158 13.21 -15.54 14.39
N ILE A 159 12.42 -14.58 13.90
CA ILE A 159 12.94 -13.33 13.31
C ILE A 159 13.75 -12.57 14.38
N ARG A 160 13.22 -12.38 15.58
CA ARG A 160 13.90 -11.68 16.67
C ARG A 160 15.13 -12.39 17.19
N GLN A 161 15.18 -13.70 17.12
CA GLN A 161 16.42 -14.44 17.39
C GLN A 161 17.54 -14.05 16.42
N ALA A 162 17.23 -13.93 15.14
CA ALA A 162 18.20 -13.58 14.11
C ALA A 162 18.48 -12.07 14.08
N ILE A 163 17.47 -11.24 14.27
CA ILE A 163 17.47 -9.77 14.18
C ILE A 163 16.77 -9.21 15.43
N PRO A 164 17.48 -9.00 16.55
CA PRO A 164 16.86 -8.62 17.83
C PRO A 164 16.06 -7.32 17.80
N LYS A 165 16.38 -6.39 16.89
CA LYS A 165 15.69 -5.09 16.72
C LYS A 165 14.72 -5.08 15.53
N SER A 166 14.32 -6.25 15.04
CA SER A 166 13.35 -6.35 13.95
C SER A 166 12.01 -5.71 14.32
N ILE A 167 11.36 -5.10 13.32
CA ILE A 167 10.01 -4.53 13.43
C ILE A 167 9.04 -5.59 12.89
N VAL A 168 8.30 -6.27 13.77
CA VAL A 168 7.41 -7.39 13.41
C VAL A 168 5.95 -6.99 13.59
N GLY A 169 5.07 -7.50 12.73
CA GLY A 169 3.64 -7.19 12.81
C GLY A 169 2.75 -8.09 11.95
N GLY A 170 1.49 -7.72 11.89
CA GLY A 170 0.41 -8.43 11.22
C GLY A 170 -0.95 -7.93 11.71
N PRO A 171 -2.05 -8.69 11.51
CA PRO A 171 -2.15 -10.01 10.89
C PRO A 171 -2.42 -9.98 9.38
N ALA A 172 -2.42 -8.80 8.73
CA ALA A 172 -2.71 -8.66 7.30
C ALA A 172 -4.08 -9.24 6.87
N VAL A 173 -5.11 -9.04 7.70
CA VAL A 173 -6.45 -9.58 7.47
C VAL A 173 -7.23 -8.81 6.41
N THR A 174 -8.22 -9.46 5.80
CA THR A 174 -9.09 -8.84 4.83
C THR A 174 -10.00 -7.76 5.44
N GLY A 175 -10.38 -6.78 4.63
CA GLY A 175 -11.33 -5.73 5.02
C GLY A 175 -10.84 -4.93 6.21
N GLY A 176 -11.69 -4.78 7.22
CA GLY A 176 -11.38 -4.15 8.51
C GLY A 176 -11.13 -5.18 9.63
N GLY A 177 -10.87 -6.43 9.29
CA GLY A 177 -10.66 -7.52 10.26
C GLY A 177 -11.94 -8.06 10.89
N ASP A 178 -13.11 -7.75 10.31
CA ASP A 178 -14.42 -8.16 10.84
C ASP A 178 -14.73 -9.65 10.60
N ASN A 179 -14.10 -10.25 9.59
CA ASN A 179 -14.29 -11.66 9.29
C ASN A 179 -13.88 -12.53 10.49
N LYS A 180 -14.86 -13.24 11.08
CA LYS A 180 -14.70 -14.05 12.29
C LYS A 180 -14.09 -13.31 13.49
N HIS A 181 -14.19 -11.99 13.56
CA HIS A 181 -13.54 -11.14 14.57
C HIS A 181 -12.02 -11.33 14.64
N PHE A 182 -11.40 -11.70 13.52
CA PHE A 182 -10.02 -12.14 13.47
C PHE A 182 -9.04 -11.09 14.01
N LEU A 183 -9.19 -9.81 13.58
CA LEU A 183 -8.33 -8.74 14.07
C LEU A 183 -8.44 -8.56 15.60
N GLN A 184 -9.66 -8.56 16.13
CA GLN A 184 -9.90 -8.42 17.57
C GLN A 184 -9.23 -9.57 18.36
N LEU A 185 -9.47 -10.81 17.96
CA LEU A 185 -8.91 -11.99 18.65
C LEU A 185 -7.38 -12.01 18.57
N PHE A 186 -6.81 -11.66 17.43
CA PHE A 186 -5.36 -11.53 17.28
C PHE A 186 -4.77 -10.44 18.19
N LEU A 187 -5.43 -9.29 18.30
CA LEU A 187 -4.98 -8.22 19.21
C LEU A 187 -5.09 -8.66 20.68
N GLU A 188 -6.16 -9.37 21.06
CA GLU A 188 -6.31 -9.96 22.39
C GLU A 188 -5.18 -10.96 22.70
N HIS A 189 -4.84 -11.83 21.74
CA HIS A 189 -3.73 -12.75 21.87
C HIS A 189 -2.39 -12.01 22.05
N CYS A 190 -2.09 -11.04 21.22
CA CYS A 190 -0.84 -10.28 21.34
C CYS A 190 -0.76 -9.49 22.66
N ALA A 191 -1.90 -9.00 23.19
CA ALA A 191 -1.96 -8.23 24.43
C ALA A 191 -1.91 -9.11 25.69
N HIS A 192 -2.61 -10.26 25.68
CA HIS A 192 -2.90 -11.04 26.89
C HIS A 192 -2.64 -12.54 26.75
N GLY A 193 -2.41 -13.02 25.51
CA GLY A 193 -2.23 -14.42 25.21
C GLY A 193 -0.89 -14.98 25.66
N VAL A 194 -0.79 -16.29 25.68
CA VAL A 194 0.45 -17.02 26.00
C VAL A 194 1.27 -17.21 24.74
N ASN A 195 2.50 -16.69 24.73
CA ASN A 195 3.41 -16.87 23.62
C ASN A 195 3.76 -18.35 23.43
N ALA A 196 3.46 -18.91 22.27
CA ALA A 196 3.72 -20.30 21.94
C ALA A 196 5.19 -20.60 21.59
N ASP A 197 6.01 -19.57 21.30
CA ASP A 197 7.44 -19.76 21.08
C ASP A 197 8.20 -19.93 22.40
N ARG A 198 8.43 -21.16 22.77
CA ARG A 198 9.20 -21.52 23.97
C ARG A 198 10.69 -21.23 23.86
N ASN A 199 11.17 -20.84 22.69
CA ASN A 199 12.57 -20.48 22.42
C ASN A 199 12.79 -18.97 22.35
N VAL A 200 11.96 -18.19 23.01
CA VAL A 200 12.06 -16.71 22.99
C VAL A 200 13.41 -16.27 23.50
N VAL A 201 14.23 -15.67 22.62
CA VAL A 201 15.58 -15.16 22.93
C VAL A 201 15.53 -13.70 23.36
N ALA A 202 14.64 -12.93 22.79
CA ALA A 202 14.40 -11.53 23.14
C ALA A 202 12.88 -11.29 23.13
N PRO A 203 12.17 -11.64 24.17
CA PRO A 203 10.74 -11.47 24.25
C PRO A 203 10.37 -10.00 24.15
N GLY A 204 9.32 -9.70 23.38
CA GLY A 204 8.63 -8.44 23.55
C GLY A 204 8.05 -8.33 24.94
N VAL A 205 7.70 -7.14 25.36
CA VAL A 205 6.97 -6.92 26.61
C VAL A 205 5.51 -6.70 26.24
N ASN A 206 4.62 -7.47 26.87
CA ASN A 206 3.20 -7.22 26.75
C ASN A 206 2.89 -5.84 27.38
N ALA A 207 2.24 -4.98 26.63
CA ALA A 207 2.02 -3.58 27.03
C ALA A 207 1.12 -3.42 28.27
N ILE A 208 0.31 -4.45 28.59
CA ILE A 208 -0.60 -4.43 29.74
C ILE A 208 0.04 -5.06 30.97
N SER A 209 0.55 -6.27 30.84
CA SER A 209 1.11 -7.02 31.97
C SER A 209 2.53 -6.60 32.34
N ASN A 210 3.24 -5.91 31.43
CA ASN A 210 4.67 -5.63 31.51
C ASN A 210 5.54 -6.91 31.63
N GLU A 211 4.98 -8.04 31.27
CA GLU A 211 5.63 -9.34 31.26
C GLU A 211 6.04 -9.71 29.83
N PRO A 212 6.94 -10.67 29.64
CA PRO A 212 7.23 -11.21 28.32
C PRO A 212 5.97 -11.68 27.61
N GLY A 213 5.69 -11.13 26.44
CA GLY A 213 4.45 -11.38 25.68
C GLY A 213 4.72 -11.64 24.21
N VAL A 214 3.71 -11.42 23.38
CA VAL A 214 3.81 -11.58 21.92
C VAL A 214 4.17 -10.25 21.28
N PRO A 215 5.29 -10.15 20.53
CA PRO A 215 5.69 -8.91 19.90
C PRO A 215 4.70 -8.44 18.83
N LEU A 216 4.34 -7.15 18.84
CA LEU A 216 3.51 -6.53 17.81
C LEU A 216 3.93 -5.06 17.66
N ASP A 217 4.82 -4.78 16.70
CA ASP A 217 5.38 -3.45 16.50
C ASP A 217 4.57 -2.63 15.49
N PHE A 218 3.78 -3.28 14.64
CA PHE A 218 2.77 -2.63 13.79
C PHE A 218 1.58 -3.56 13.56
N ILE A 219 0.43 -2.96 13.26
CA ILE A 219 -0.82 -3.68 12.97
C ILE A 219 -1.16 -3.46 11.50
N SER A 220 -1.60 -4.51 10.81
CA SER A 220 -1.92 -4.44 9.39
C SER A 220 -3.24 -5.10 9.01
N TYR A 221 -3.90 -4.54 7.99
CA TYR A 221 -5.11 -5.08 7.38
C TYR A 221 -5.35 -4.49 5.99
N HIS A 222 -6.29 -5.06 5.21
CA HIS A 222 -6.47 -4.85 3.78
C HIS A 222 -7.85 -4.28 3.43
N PRO A 223 -8.11 -2.98 3.62
CA PRO A 223 -9.39 -2.40 3.22
C PRO A 223 -9.50 -2.29 1.71
N LYS A 224 -10.48 -2.97 1.13
CA LYS A 224 -10.74 -2.99 -0.32
C LYS A 224 -12.10 -2.37 -0.62
N GLY A 225 -12.16 -1.54 -1.65
CA GLY A 225 -13.38 -0.98 -2.17
C GLY A 225 -14.23 -1.99 -2.97
N GLY A 226 -15.00 -1.52 -3.91
CA GLY A 226 -15.84 -2.37 -4.75
C GLY A 226 -16.45 -1.60 -5.91
N PRO A 227 -15.65 -1.17 -6.90
CA PRO A 227 -16.14 -0.45 -8.06
C PRO A 227 -17.11 -1.31 -8.85
N LYS A 228 -18.08 -0.66 -9.45
CA LYS A 228 -19.09 -1.28 -10.32
C LYS A 228 -19.13 -0.55 -11.65
N PHE A 229 -19.56 -1.25 -12.69
CA PHE A 229 -19.89 -0.64 -13.98
C PHE A 229 -21.42 -0.57 -14.10
N VAL A 230 -21.95 0.62 -14.10
CA VAL A 230 -23.41 0.88 -14.11
C VAL A 230 -23.66 2.04 -15.05
N ASP A 231 -24.71 1.96 -15.86
CA ASP A 231 -25.13 3.02 -16.78
C ASP A 231 -24.00 3.50 -17.73
N GLY A 232 -23.12 2.58 -18.15
CA GLY A 232 -22.07 2.86 -19.11
C GLY A 232 -20.80 3.50 -18.54
N HIS A 233 -20.66 3.66 -17.21
CA HIS A 233 -19.48 4.23 -16.57
C HIS A 233 -19.12 3.52 -15.25
N VAL A 234 -17.93 3.80 -14.73
CA VAL A 234 -17.47 3.26 -13.46
C VAL A 234 -18.01 4.09 -12.30
N LYS A 235 -18.42 3.39 -11.23
CA LYS A 235 -18.73 3.93 -9.91
C LYS A 235 -17.80 3.28 -8.89
N MET A 236 -16.96 4.09 -8.22
CA MET A 236 -15.83 3.62 -7.40
C MET A 236 -16.23 3.02 -6.05
N SER A 237 -17.25 3.52 -5.38
CA SER A 237 -17.65 3.15 -4.01
C SER A 237 -16.52 3.37 -2.97
N LEU A 238 -15.88 4.53 -2.98
CA LEU A 238 -14.84 4.90 -2.02
C LEU A 238 -15.28 4.77 -0.56
N GLY A 239 -16.53 5.11 -0.27
CA GLY A 239 -17.12 4.97 1.06
C GLY A 239 -17.04 3.57 1.64
N ARG A 240 -17.13 2.53 0.80
CA ARG A 240 -16.92 1.14 1.24
C ARG A 240 -15.49 0.91 1.73
N GLN A 241 -14.48 1.35 0.96
CA GLN A 241 -13.07 1.20 1.33
C GLN A 241 -12.76 1.93 2.64
N LEU A 242 -13.22 3.17 2.77
CA LEU A 242 -13.04 3.97 3.98
C LEU A 242 -13.82 3.43 5.17
N SER A 243 -15.00 2.83 4.96
CA SER A 243 -15.75 2.18 6.05
C SER A 243 -15.02 0.96 6.61
N LEU A 244 -14.35 0.17 5.77
CA LEU A 244 -13.50 -0.93 6.22
C LEU A 244 -12.25 -0.41 6.94
N THR A 245 -11.66 0.68 6.43
CA THR A 245 -10.53 1.37 7.10
C THR A 245 -10.95 1.85 8.50
N ASP A 246 -12.08 2.52 8.61
CA ASP A 246 -12.63 3.01 9.87
C ASP A 246 -12.98 1.89 10.85
N HIS A 247 -13.50 0.76 10.34
CA HIS A 247 -13.81 -0.41 11.18
C HIS A 247 -12.55 -0.97 11.84
N GLY A 248 -11.49 -1.22 11.08
CA GLY A 248 -10.21 -1.69 11.63
C GLY A 248 -9.63 -0.70 12.64
N MET A 249 -9.66 0.61 12.34
CA MET A 249 -9.19 1.64 13.26
C MET A 249 -10.01 1.69 14.55
N ARG A 250 -11.35 1.49 14.51
CA ARG A 250 -12.18 1.40 15.72
C ARG A 250 -11.87 0.16 16.55
N THR A 251 -11.65 -0.98 15.90
CA THR A 251 -11.23 -2.19 16.59
C THR A 251 -9.90 -1.96 17.34
N ILE A 252 -8.90 -1.37 16.68
CA ILE A 252 -7.61 -1.05 17.29
C ILE A 252 -7.77 -0.02 18.41
N ALA A 253 -8.59 1.01 18.22
CA ALA A 253 -8.84 2.05 19.23
C ALA A 253 -9.51 1.49 20.51
N SER A 254 -10.18 0.33 20.45
CA SER A 254 -10.74 -0.34 21.62
C SER A 254 -9.70 -0.97 22.55
N PHE A 255 -8.45 -1.11 22.07
CA PHE A 255 -7.28 -1.57 22.83
C PHE A 255 -6.39 -0.37 23.20
N PRO A 256 -6.45 0.15 24.42
CA PRO A 256 -5.69 1.33 24.82
C PRO A 256 -4.18 1.23 24.58
N GLU A 257 -3.61 0.03 24.75
CA GLU A 257 -2.22 -0.32 24.52
C GLU A 257 -1.76 -0.20 23.07
N TYR A 258 -2.67 -0.42 22.12
CA TYR A 258 -2.35 -0.39 20.69
C TYR A 258 -2.67 0.92 19.99
N ARG A 259 -3.24 1.91 20.67
CA ARG A 259 -3.58 3.21 20.04
C ARG A 259 -2.39 3.92 19.41
N LYS A 260 -1.20 3.75 19.98
CA LYS A 260 0.04 4.34 19.47
C LYS A 260 0.83 3.43 18.55
N THR A 261 0.47 2.15 18.49
CA THR A 261 1.11 1.18 17.60
C THR A 261 0.86 1.60 16.15
N PRO A 262 1.91 1.65 15.30
CA PRO A 262 1.75 1.99 13.90
C PRO A 262 0.75 1.08 13.19
N ILE A 263 -0.18 1.65 12.45
CA ILE A 263 -1.10 0.94 11.56
C ILE A 263 -0.58 1.08 10.15
N ILE A 264 -0.45 -0.01 9.44
CA ILE A 264 -0.10 -0.03 8.01
C ILE A 264 -1.21 -0.75 7.26
N LEU A 265 -1.83 -0.05 6.32
CA LEU A 265 -2.74 -0.67 5.39
C LEU A 265 -1.92 -1.37 4.31
N THR A 266 -1.56 -2.65 4.54
CA THR A 266 -0.57 -3.37 3.72
C THR A 266 -1.10 -3.81 2.37
N GLU A 267 -2.41 -3.71 2.15
CA GLU A 267 -3.05 -3.65 0.84
C GLU A 267 -4.30 -2.76 0.93
N THR A 268 -4.25 -1.58 0.36
CA THR A 268 -5.40 -0.69 0.33
C THR A 268 -5.70 -0.24 -1.08
N ASP A 269 -6.74 -0.80 -1.66
CA ASP A 269 -7.05 -0.67 -3.08
C ASP A 269 -8.54 -0.50 -3.33
N PRO A 270 -8.92 0.09 -4.47
CA PRO A 270 -10.33 0.21 -4.83
C PRO A 270 -11.07 -1.14 -4.97
N GLU A 271 -10.37 -2.25 -5.21
CA GLU A 271 -10.94 -3.61 -5.28
C GLU A 271 -9.90 -4.70 -4.98
N GLY A 272 -10.35 -5.95 -4.81
CA GLY A 272 -9.51 -7.08 -4.40
C GLY A 272 -8.74 -7.81 -5.51
N CYS A 273 -8.91 -7.49 -6.78
CA CYS A 273 -8.31 -8.29 -7.87
C CYS A 273 -7.49 -7.45 -8.87
N ALA A 274 -6.19 -7.30 -8.64
CA ALA A 274 -5.31 -6.52 -9.50
C ALA A 274 -5.22 -7.05 -10.94
N ALA A 275 -5.32 -8.36 -11.13
CA ALA A 275 -5.22 -9.03 -12.43
C ALA A 275 -6.55 -9.14 -13.17
N CYS A 276 -7.69 -8.81 -12.54
CA CYS A 276 -8.99 -8.86 -13.20
C CYS A 276 -9.16 -7.71 -14.18
N LYS A 277 -9.71 -8.03 -15.33
CA LYS A 277 -10.12 -7.08 -16.37
C LYS A 277 -11.64 -6.95 -16.40
N GLY A 278 -12.13 -5.98 -17.09
CA GLY A 278 -13.55 -5.74 -17.29
C GLY A 278 -13.90 -4.27 -17.21
N PRO A 279 -15.10 -3.86 -17.63
CA PRO A 279 -15.50 -2.45 -17.68
C PRO A 279 -15.41 -1.76 -16.32
N GLN A 280 -15.72 -2.45 -15.21
CA GLN A 280 -15.63 -1.93 -13.85
C GLN A 280 -14.20 -1.56 -13.42
N ASN A 281 -13.19 -2.06 -14.14
CA ASN A 281 -11.77 -1.80 -13.89
C ASN A 281 -11.16 -0.79 -14.89
N GLY A 282 -11.98 -0.19 -15.76
CA GLY A 282 -11.55 0.75 -16.80
C GLY A 282 -10.85 1.99 -16.24
N TYR A 283 -11.20 2.41 -15.02
CA TYR A 283 -10.63 3.57 -14.33
C TYR A 283 -9.11 3.45 -14.10
N ARG A 284 -8.53 2.24 -14.07
CA ARG A 284 -7.14 1.97 -13.65
C ARG A 284 -6.06 2.57 -14.55
N ASN A 285 -6.39 2.92 -15.78
CA ASN A 285 -5.44 3.54 -16.69
C ASN A 285 -5.48 5.07 -16.64
N GLY A 286 -6.58 5.64 -16.16
CA GLY A 286 -6.88 7.07 -16.22
C GLY A 286 -6.74 7.81 -14.89
N PRO A 287 -7.13 9.11 -14.87
CA PRO A 287 -7.03 9.97 -13.70
C PRO A 287 -7.86 9.53 -12.50
N LEU A 288 -9.02 8.89 -12.73
CA LEU A 288 -9.92 8.47 -11.65
C LEU A 288 -9.23 7.56 -10.63
N TYR A 289 -8.33 6.68 -11.08
CA TYR A 289 -7.54 5.87 -10.14
C TYR A 289 -6.63 6.76 -9.27
N GLY A 290 -5.93 7.70 -9.89
CA GLY A 290 -5.05 8.62 -9.16
C GLY A 290 -5.79 9.43 -8.11
N VAL A 291 -6.89 10.09 -8.49
CA VAL A 291 -7.63 10.94 -7.56
C VAL A 291 -8.31 10.14 -6.46
N SER A 292 -8.79 8.92 -6.73
CA SER A 292 -9.36 8.04 -5.70
C SER A 292 -8.31 7.61 -4.66
N VAL A 293 -7.05 7.41 -5.08
CA VAL A 293 -5.93 7.16 -4.18
C VAL A 293 -5.60 8.39 -3.34
N ALA A 294 -5.59 9.60 -3.93
CA ALA A 294 -5.35 10.83 -3.19
C ALA A 294 -6.36 11.01 -2.05
N GLU A 295 -7.64 10.87 -2.38
CA GLU A 295 -8.70 11.02 -1.39
C GLU A 295 -8.66 9.89 -0.34
N MET A 296 -8.47 8.64 -0.75
CA MET A 296 -8.34 7.51 0.17
C MET A 296 -7.22 7.74 1.19
N LEU A 297 -6.04 8.17 0.76
CA LEU A 297 -4.90 8.44 1.65
C LEU A 297 -5.22 9.57 2.64
N ALA A 298 -5.76 10.69 2.15
CA ALA A 298 -6.08 11.84 2.99
C ALA A 298 -7.20 11.54 4.00
N ARG A 299 -8.30 10.89 3.55
CA ARG A 299 -9.42 10.52 4.41
C ARG A 299 -9.05 9.41 5.40
N SER A 300 -8.16 8.48 5.04
CA SER A 300 -7.63 7.50 6.00
C SER A 300 -6.81 8.17 7.10
N ALA A 301 -5.99 9.17 6.77
CA ALA A 301 -5.26 9.96 7.76
C ALA A 301 -6.21 10.78 8.67
N GLU A 302 -7.31 11.32 8.12
CA GLU A 302 -8.37 11.99 8.88
C GLU A 302 -9.03 11.01 9.86
N LEU A 303 -9.40 9.81 9.41
CA LEU A 303 -10.00 8.75 10.24
C LEU A 303 -9.06 8.34 11.38
N GLY A 304 -7.75 8.17 11.10
CA GLY A 304 -6.75 7.88 12.12
C GLY A 304 -6.76 8.91 13.26
N ARG A 305 -6.79 10.21 12.89
CA ARG A 305 -6.89 11.31 13.89
C ARG A 305 -8.21 11.28 14.66
N LEU A 306 -9.33 11.06 13.97
CA LEU A 306 -10.66 10.99 14.59
C LEU A 306 -10.79 9.81 15.56
N ARG A 307 -10.14 8.69 15.29
CA ARG A 307 -10.14 7.50 16.16
C ARG A 307 -9.05 7.53 17.23
N GLY A 308 -8.12 8.47 17.15
CA GLY A 308 -6.99 8.57 18.09
C GLY A 308 -6.02 7.39 17.98
N VAL A 309 -5.79 6.90 16.75
CA VAL A 309 -4.85 5.84 16.41
C VAL A 309 -3.76 6.34 15.46
N ASN A 310 -2.66 5.60 15.36
CA ASN A 310 -1.48 5.98 14.60
C ASN A 310 -1.44 5.31 13.23
N LEU A 311 -2.03 5.93 12.19
CA LEU A 311 -1.84 5.49 10.81
C LEU A 311 -0.43 5.90 10.35
N ASP A 312 0.45 4.92 10.11
CA ASP A 312 1.85 5.11 9.71
C ASP A 312 2.06 4.98 8.20
N GLY A 313 1.26 4.17 7.52
CA GLY A 313 1.43 3.96 6.09
C GLY A 313 0.30 3.24 5.39
N ALA A 314 0.39 3.25 4.06
CA ALA A 314 -0.53 2.56 3.18
C ALA A 314 0.21 2.06 1.93
N VAL A 315 -0.08 0.84 1.51
CA VAL A 315 0.54 0.20 0.34
C VAL A 315 -0.56 -0.23 -0.62
N THR A 316 -0.39 0.06 -1.90
CA THR A 316 -1.25 -0.50 -2.95
C THR A 316 -0.71 -1.85 -3.41
N TRP A 317 -1.58 -2.83 -3.59
CA TRP A 317 -1.23 -4.12 -4.16
C TRP A 317 -1.33 -4.05 -5.69
N ALA A 318 -0.20 -3.75 -6.34
CA ALA A 318 -0.10 -3.55 -7.77
C ALA A 318 0.91 -4.53 -8.38
N PHE A 319 0.63 -4.95 -9.61
CA PHE A 319 1.54 -5.79 -10.38
C PHE A 319 2.16 -5.02 -11.54
N GLU A 320 3.29 -5.54 -12.01
CA GLU A 320 3.73 -5.33 -13.38
C GLU A 320 3.83 -6.70 -14.05
N PHE A 321 3.18 -6.81 -15.21
CA PHE A 321 3.18 -8.04 -16.01
C PHE A 321 4.11 -7.85 -17.21
N GLU A 322 5.19 -8.61 -17.28
CA GLU A 322 6.10 -8.57 -18.41
C GLU A 322 5.36 -8.91 -19.71
N GLY A 323 5.59 -8.10 -20.75
CA GLY A 323 4.96 -8.28 -22.04
C GLY A 323 3.43 -8.10 -22.07
N GLN A 324 2.86 -7.42 -21.07
CA GLN A 324 1.43 -7.14 -21.06
C GLN A 324 1.00 -6.26 -22.24
N PRO A 325 -0.28 -6.40 -22.71
CA PRO A 325 -0.83 -5.45 -23.66
C PRO A 325 -0.81 -4.01 -23.09
N TRP A 326 -0.54 -3.04 -23.93
CA TRP A 326 -0.51 -1.63 -23.53
C TRP A 326 -1.85 -1.21 -22.91
N PHE A 327 -1.78 -0.62 -21.73
CA PHE A 327 -2.93 -0.16 -20.95
C PHE A 327 -4.04 -1.22 -20.84
N ALA A 328 -3.66 -2.46 -20.53
CA ALA A 328 -4.57 -3.61 -20.47
C ALA A 328 -5.64 -3.50 -19.37
N GLY A 329 -5.55 -2.50 -18.47
CA GLY A 329 -6.49 -2.33 -17.35
C GLY A 329 -6.14 -3.19 -16.14
N PHE A 330 -4.92 -3.70 -16.03
CA PHE A 330 -4.42 -4.26 -14.78
C PHE A 330 -4.21 -3.14 -13.75
N ARG A 331 -4.28 -3.49 -12.47
CA ARG A 331 -3.87 -2.59 -11.41
C ARG A 331 -2.35 -2.64 -11.30
N ASP A 332 -1.71 -1.78 -12.02
CA ASP A 332 -0.27 -1.53 -12.07
C ASP A 332 -0.01 -0.01 -12.05
N LEU A 333 1.19 0.37 -11.68
CA LEU A 333 1.63 1.77 -11.61
C LEU A 333 2.24 2.24 -12.93
N ALA A 334 2.62 1.29 -13.77
CA ALA A 334 3.18 1.53 -15.11
C ALA A 334 2.72 0.42 -16.06
N THR A 335 2.76 0.70 -17.37
CA THR A 335 2.52 -0.28 -18.43
C THR A 335 3.72 -0.28 -19.38
N ASN A 336 4.43 -1.41 -19.48
CA ASN A 336 5.62 -1.55 -20.35
C ASN A 336 6.64 -0.40 -20.16
N GLY A 337 6.89 0.03 -18.92
CA GLY A 337 7.82 1.10 -18.56
C GLY A 337 7.28 2.54 -18.74
N ILE A 338 6.01 2.70 -19.10
CA ILE A 338 5.33 4.00 -19.16
C ILE A 338 4.48 4.18 -17.90
N ASP A 339 4.75 5.23 -17.14
CA ASP A 339 4.04 5.53 -15.90
C ASP A 339 2.57 5.86 -16.15
N LYS A 340 1.70 5.33 -15.30
CA LYS A 340 0.27 5.69 -15.27
C LYS A 340 0.02 6.91 -14.37
N PRO A 341 -1.11 7.63 -14.55
CA PRO A 341 -1.44 8.82 -13.76
C PRO A 341 -1.36 8.60 -12.24
N VAL A 342 -1.77 7.44 -11.75
CA VAL A 342 -1.73 7.09 -10.32
C VAL A 342 -0.32 7.16 -9.72
N LEU A 343 0.73 6.79 -10.45
CA LEU A 343 2.11 6.89 -9.98
C LEU A 343 2.52 8.34 -9.71
N ASN A 344 2.00 9.28 -10.50
CA ASN A 344 2.24 10.70 -10.30
C ASN A 344 1.55 11.23 -9.03
N VAL A 345 0.42 10.67 -8.63
CA VAL A 345 -0.20 10.98 -7.34
C VAL A 345 0.66 10.49 -6.18
N PHE A 346 1.22 9.28 -6.25
CA PHE A 346 2.20 8.84 -5.24
C PHE A 346 3.42 9.76 -5.18
N ARG A 347 3.90 10.27 -6.32
CA ARG A 347 4.99 11.27 -6.35
C ARG A 347 4.59 12.59 -5.70
N MET A 348 3.34 13.04 -5.88
CA MET A 348 2.84 14.24 -5.20
C MET A 348 2.83 14.04 -3.68
N PHE A 349 2.28 12.92 -3.19
CA PHE A 349 2.31 12.60 -1.76
C PHE A 349 3.74 12.42 -1.23
N GLY A 350 4.63 11.84 -2.03
CA GLY A 350 6.05 11.71 -1.70
C GLY A 350 6.82 13.04 -1.57
N LYS A 351 6.26 14.14 -2.05
CA LYS A 351 6.81 15.49 -1.88
C LYS A 351 6.36 16.16 -0.58
N LEU A 352 5.25 15.70 0.02
CA LEU A 352 4.80 16.22 1.30
C LEU A 352 5.86 15.95 2.37
N SER A 353 6.19 16.96 3.16
CA SER A 353 7.21 16.84 4.21
C SER A 353 6.91 17.73 5.39
N GLY A 354 7.54 17.43 6.54
CA GLY A 354 7.35 18.20 7.77
C GLY A 354 6.06 17.85 8.51
N SER A 355 5.32 18.85 8.96
CA SER A 355 4.13 18.70 9.79
C SER A 355 2.87 19.07 9.03
N LEU A 356 1.78 18.34 9.28
CA LEU A 356 0.45 18.71 8.82
C LEU A 356 0.08 20.10 9.36
N ILE A 357 -0.47 20.94 8.49
CA ILE A 357 -1.07 22.21 8.84
C ILE A 357 -2.56 22.21 8.53
N SER A 358 -3.31 23.11 9.18
CA SER A 358 -4.76 23.20 8.99
C SER A 358 -5.09 23.63 7.55
N LEU A 359 -5.96 22.88 6.92
CA LEU A 359 -6.62 23.20 5.65
C LEU A 359 -8.12 23.01 5.84
N THR A 360 -8.91 23.93 5.31
CA THR A 360 -10.37 23.84 5.30
C THR A 360 -10.89 24.17 3.92
N SER A 361 -11.88 23.46 3.43
CA SER A 361 -12.51 23.69 2.15
C SER A 361 -14.02 23.79 2.28
N SER A 362 -14.60 24.77 1.61
CA SER A 362 -16.07 24.90 1.47
C SER A 362 -16.68 23.85 0.54
N GLY A 363 -15.85 23.20 -0.29
CA GLY A 363 -16.23 22.13 -1.20
C GLY A 363 -16.03 20.73 -0.63
N ALA A 364 -15.55 20.61 0.62
CA ALA A 364 -15.29 19.32 1.24
C ALA A 364 -16.59 18.57 1.58
N VAL A 365 -16.61 17.29 1.24
CA VAL A 365 -17.66 16.37 1.72
C VAL A 365 -17.22 15.80 3.06
N PRO A 366 -18.02 15.95 4.14
CA PRO A 366 -17.62 15.42 5.45
C PRO A 366 -17.37 13.90 5.40
N VAL A 367 -16.27 13.44 6.03
CA VAL A 367 -15.90 12.02 5.98
C VAL A 367 -17.00 11.09 6.46
N LYS A 368 -17.82 11.50 7.45
CA LYS A 368 -18.98 10.72 7.90
C LYS A 368 -20.01 10.48 6.79
N ASP A 369 -20.18 11.44 5.88
CA ASP A 369 -21.12 11.35 4.77
C ASP A 369 -20.54 10.47 3.65
N ILE A 370 -19.21 10.53 3.44
CA ILE A 370 -18.47 9.64 2.52
C ILE A 370 -18.58 8.17 2.99
N LEU A 371 -18.44 7.91 4.29
CA LEU A 371 -18.58 6.56 4.84
C LEU A 371 -19.95 5.94 4.57
N GLN A 372 -20.99 6.75 4.54
CA GLN A 372 -22.38 6.30 4.36
C GLN A 372 -22.78 6.22 2.89
N ASN A 373 -22.42 7.23 2.12
CA ASN A 373 -23.01 7.49 0.79
C ASN A 373 -21.94 7.49 -0.33
N SER A 374 -20.66 7.35 0.01
CA SER A 374 -19.58 7.64 -0.94
C SER A 374 -19.63 9.11 -1.43
N VAL A 375 -18.92 9.44 -2.49
CA VAL A 375 -18.96 10.78 -3.11
C VAL A 375 -19.80 10.72 -4.38
N THR A 376 -21.12 10.68 -4.20
CA THR A 376 -22.09 10.43 -5.28
C THR A 376 -22.99 11.63 -5.62
N ASN A 377 -23.00 12.68 -4.82
CA ASN A 377 -23.81 13.88 -5.04
C ASN A 377 -22.96 15.03 -5.59
N ALA A 378 -22.46 15.88 -4.71
CA ALA A 378 -21.47 16.90 -5.09
C ALA A 378 -20.07 16.27 -5.13
N PRO A 379 -19.14 16.80 -5.96
CA PRO A 379 -17.75 16.39 -5.87
C PRO A 379 -17.16 16.79 -4.53
N ASP A 380 -16.21 15.99 -4.04
CA ASP A 380 -15.36 16.38 -2.92
C ASP A 380 -14.19 17.22 -3.47
N VAL A 381 -14.21 18.50 -3.17
CA VAL A 381 -13.13 19.43 -3.51
C VAL A 381 -12.44 19.83 -2.22
N ASP A 382 -11.36 19.14 -1.91
CA ASP A 382 -10.67 19.31 -0.63
C ASP A 382 -9.15 19.16 -0.80
N GLY A 383 -8.40 19.11 0.28
CA GLY A 383 -6.95 19.02 0.24
C GLY A 383 -6.29 18.62 1.54
N ILE A 384 -4.99 18.48 1.45
CA ILE A 384 -4.08 18.27 2.59
C ILE A 384 -2.88 19.20 2.44
N ALA A 385 -2.40 19.77 3.55
CA ALA A 385 -1.27 20.66 3.53
C ALA A 385 -0.23 20.32 4.58
N THR A 386 1.05 20.48 4.22
CA THR A 386 2.18 20.30 5.13
C THR A 386 3.12 21.51 5.10
N ARG A 387 3.88 21.69 6.18
CA ARG A 387 4.93 22.70 6.26
C ARG A 387 6.24 22.09 6.74
N ASN A 388 7.31 22.43 6.04
CA ASN A 388 8.66 22.03 6.40
C ASN A 388 9.62 23.21 6.26
N GLY A 389 9.98 23.84 7.40
CA GLY A 389 10.88 25.00 7.39
C GLY A 389 10.36 26.13 6.52
N ASN A 390 11.05 26.35 5.38
CA ASN A 390 10.77 27.40 4.42
C ASN A 390 9.90 26.92 3.22
N SER A 391 9.16 25.83 3.38
CA SER A 391 8.25 25.37 2.34
C SER A 391 6.87 25.00 2.89
N VAL A 392 5.88 25.14 2.03
CA VAL A 392 4.51 24.64 2.21
C VAL A 392 4.13 23.84 0.99
N ASP A 393 3.65 22.63 1.21
CA ASP A 393 3.12 21.75 0.18
C ASP A 393 1.63 21.57 0.39
N ILE A 394 0.83 21.78 -0.66
CA ILE A 394 -0.64 21.68 -0.63
C ILE A 394 -1.08 20.78 -1.77
N ILE A 395 -1.67 19.64 -1.46
CA ILE A 395 -2.36 18.79 -2.44
C ILE A 395 -3.84 19.10 -2.38
N LEU A 396 -4.43 19.42 -3.53
CA LEU A 396 -5.86 19.59 -3.75
C LEU A 396 -6.38 18.51 -4.70
N TRP A 397 -7.61 18.06 -4.51
CA TRP A 397 -8.30 17.15 -5.41
C TRP A 397 -9.72 17.62 -5.71
N ASN A 398 -10.25 17.15 -6.85
CA ASN A 398 -11.65 17.25 -7.23
C ASN A 398 -12.12 15.84 -7.57
N TYR A 399 -12.70 15.14 -6.59
CA TYR A 399 -13.08 13.75 -6.70
C TYR A 399 -14.60 13.56 -6.76
N HIS A 400 -15.00 12.54 -7.50
CA HIS A 400 -16.36 12.01 -7.47
C HIS A 400 -16.31 10.51 -7.82
N ASP A 401 -17.17 9.70 -7.20
CA ASP A 401 -17.21 8.26 -7.42
C ASP A 401 -17.51 7.86 -8.88
N GLU A 402 -18.23 8.69 -9.60
CA GLU A 402 -18.68 8.40 -10.96
C GLU A 402 -17.74 9.01 -12.00
N ASP A 403 -17.30 8.16 -12.95
CA ASP A 403 -16.45 8.55 -14.07
C ASP A 403 -17.30 9.16 -15.20
N VAL A 404 -17.83 10.34 -14.94
CA VAL A 404 -18.65 11.10 -15.88
C VAL A 404 -18.13 12.53 -16.02
N PRO A 405 -18.23 13.14 -17.21
CA PRO A 405 -17.85 14.54 -17.41
C PRO A 405 -18.63 15.48 -16.49
N ALA A 406 -17.96 16.47 -15.94
CA ALA A 406 -18.58 17.51 -15.11
C ALA A 406 -17.76 18.80 -15.23
N PRO A 407 -18.35 19.97 -14.89
CA PRO A 407 -17.62 21.23 -14.82
C PRO A 407 -16.42 21.15 -13.87
N GLU A 408 -15.39 21.94 -14.17
CA GLU A 408 -14.27 22.16 -13.27
C GLU A 408 -14.71 22.92 -12.01
N ALA A 409 -14.02 22.65 -10.90
CA ALA A 409 -14.19 23.43 -9.67
C ALA A 409 -13.34 24.71 -9.73
N LYS A 410 -13.94 25.85 -9.45
CA LYS A 410 -13.20 27.10 -9.22
C LYS A 410 -12.73 27.12 -7.78
N VAL A 411 -11.43 27.23 -7.58
CA VAL A 411 -10.80 27.19 -6.25
C VAL A 411 -10.09 28.52 -6.00
N GLU A 412 -10.41 29.13 -4.87
CA GLU A 412 -9.66 30.26 -4.31
C GLU A 412 -8.92 29.77 -3.07
N LEU A 413 -7.59 29.62 -3.20
CA LEU A 413 -6.72 29.17 -2.14
C LEU A 413 -6.18 30.40 -1.39
N SER A 414 -6.49 30.50 -0.10
CA SER A 414 -6.02 31.57 0.79
C SER A 414 -5.01 30.99 1.80
N ILE A 415 -3.78 31.45 1.74
CA ILE A 415 -2.67 30.96 2.57
C ILE A 415 -2.22 32.08 3.51
N ALA A 416 -2.53 31.92 4.78
CA ALA A 416 -2.20 32.87 5.83
C ALA A 416 -0.84 32.57 6.48
N ASN A 417 -0.28 33.59 7.16
CA ASN A 417 0.89 33.46 8.01
C ASN A 417 2.17 32.96 7.31
N LEU A 418 2.34 33.26 6.03
CA LEU A 418 3.61 33.06 5.36
C LEU A 418 4.61 34.14 5.83
N PRO A 419 5.87 33.76 6.16
CA PRO A 419 6.81 34.69 6.78
C PRO A 419 7.60 35.55 5.78
N ALA A 420 7.40 35.35 4.48
CA ALA A 420 8.17 35.95 3.41
C ALA A 420 7.30 36.77 2.45
N GLN A 421 7.88 37.83 1.90
CA GLN A 421 7.22 38.66 0.88
C GLN A 421 7.36 38.09 -0.54
N THR A 422 8.44 37.35 -0.79
CA THR A 422 8.70 36.72 -2.10
C THR A 422 8.64 35.22 -1.96
N ILE A 423 7.76 34.59 -2.73
CA ILE A 423 7.47 33.15 -2.67
C ILE A 423 7.57 32.58 -4.08
N ARG A 424 8.34 31.52 -4.24
CA ARG A 424 8.36 30.71 -5.45
C ARG A 424 7.29 29.66 -5.37
N LEU A 425 6.37 29.66 -6.34
CA LEU A 425 5.33 28.66 -6.52
C LEU A 425 5.69 27.73 -7.66
N THR A 426 5.60 26.43 -7.43
CA THR A 426 5.58 25.41 -8.48
C THR A 426 4.30 24.59 -8.35
N ARG A 427 3.49 24.55 -9.39
CA ARG A 427 2.27 23.75 -9.46
C ARG A 427 2.48 22.51 -10.31
N TYR A 428 2.19 21.35 -9.77
CA TYR A 428 2.11 20.08 -10.48
C TYR A 428 0.65 19.69 -10.66
N LEU A 429 0.33 19.02 -11.78
CA LEU A 429 -1.04 18.66 -12.10
C LEU A 429 -1.11 17.26 -12.71
N MET A 430 -2.06 16.46 -12.22
CA MET A 430 -2.50 15.20 -12.82
C MET A 430 -3.99 15.30 -13.11
N ASP A 431 -4.36 15.19 -14.39
CA ASP A 431 -5.75 15.24 -14.84
C ASP A 431 -5.93 14.49 -16.18
N SER A 432 -6.98 14.80 -16.94
CA SER A 432 -7.25 14.18 -18.25
C SER A 432 -6.19 14.49 -19.31
N GLU A 433 -5.33 15.51 -19.12
CA GLU A 433 -4.35 15.95 -20.12
C GLU A 433 -2.91 15.94 -19.58
N HIS A 434 -2.70 16.27 -18.31
CA HIS A 434 -1.39 16.46 -17.68
C HIS A 434 -0.98 15.24 -16.86
N SER A 435 0.32 14.92 -16.87
CA SER A 435 0.89 13.75 -16.18
C SER A 435 0.17 12.44 -16.53
N ASN A 436 -0.25 12.29 -17.81
CA ASN A 436 -1.20 11.29 -18.27
C ASN A 436 -0.84 10.71 -19.65
N ALA A 437 0.04 9.72 -19.67
CA ALA A 437 0.42 9.03 -20.90
C ALA A 437 -0.74 8.22 -21.51
N TYR A 438 -1.73 7.81 -20.72
CA TYR A 438 -2.91 7.10 -21.23
C TYR A 438 -3.73 7.95 -22.19
N ALA A 439 -3.91 9.23 -21.90
CA ALA A 439 -4.59 10.16 -22.80
C ALA A 439 -3.87 10.30 -24.14
N VAL A 440 -2.54 10.34 -24.12
CA VAL A 440 -1.72 10.36 -25.34
C VAL A 440 -1.88 9.08 -26.15
N TRP A 441 -1.86 7.93 -25.48
CA TRP A 441 -2.08 6.63 -26.12
C TRP A 441 -3.46 6.51 -26.77
N LEU A 442 -4.52 6.99 -26.10
CA LEU A 442 -5.88 7.06 -26.67
C LEU A 442 -5.92 7.96 -27.93
N LYS A 443 -5.32 9.15 -27.87
CA LYS A 443 -5.26 10.07 -29.02
C LYS A 443 -4.51 9.49 -30.24
N MET A 444 -3.62 8.52 -30.01
CA MET A 444 -2.90 7.77 -31.07
C MET A 444 -3.68 6.57 -31.65
N GLY A 445 -4.93 6.37 -31.23
CA GLY A 445 -5.75 5.22 -31.67
C GLY A 445 -5.45 3.92 -30.94
N SER A 446 -4.93 4.00 -29.72
CA SER A 446 -4.72 2.85 -28.81
C SER A 446 -3.81 1.74 -29.36
N PRO A 447 -2.62 2.05 -29.90
CA PRO A 447 -1.78 1.07 -30.57
C PRO A 447 -1.26 0.00 -29.59
N GLN A 448 -1.43 -1.28 -29.95
CA GLN A 448 -0.86 -2.39 -29.19
C GLN A 448 0.57 -2.75 -29.64
N LYS A 449 1.03 -2.15 -30.72
CA LYS A 449 2.43 -2.22 -31.20
C LYS A 449 2.91 -0.80 -31.51
N PRO A 450 3.07 0.05 -30.49
CA PRO A 450 3.47 1.44 -30.74
C PRO A 450 4.86 1.51 -31.34
N THR A 451 5.05 2.46 -32.24
CA THR A 451 6.37 2.80 -32.80
C THR A 451 7.24 3.46 -31.75
N GLY A 452 8.56 3.52 -31.98
CA GLY A 452 9.48 4.25 -31.08
C GLY A 452 9.10 5.72 -30.88
N GLN A 453 8.58 6.39 -31.92
CA GLN A 453 8.10 7.77 -31.83
C GLN A 453 6.85 7.88 -30.92
N GLN A 454 5.92 6.93 -31.00
CA GLN A 454 4.73 6.88 -30.15
C GLN A 454 5.12 6.59 -28.68
N ILE A 455 6.08 5.68 -28.45
CA ILE A 455 6.62 5.42 -27.10
C ILE A 455 7.26 6.69 -26.53
N ALA A 456 8.11 7.38 -27.29
CA ALA A 456 8.74 8.63 -26.85
C ALA A 456 7.71 9.72 -26.52
N ALA A 457 6.61 9.81 -27.29
CA ALA A 457 5.53 10.75 -27.01
C ALA A 457 4.80 10.43 -25.70
N MET A 458 4.54 9.14 -25.40
CA MET A 458 3.98 8.72 -24.11
C MET A 458 4.95 8.97 -22.95
N GLN A 459 6.24 8.66 -23.13
CA GLN A 459 7.26 8.91 -22.11
C GLN A 459 7.34 10.38 -21.70
N LYS A 460 7.19 11.29 -22.66
CA LYS A 460 7.23 12.74 -22.41
C LYS A 460 6.14 13.22 -21.45
N THR A 461 4.99 12.55 -21.43
CA THR A 461 3.81 12.93 -20.64
C THR A 461 3.52 11.98 -19.48
N SER A 462 4.36 10.96 -19.28
CA SER A 462 4.14 9.95 -18.24
C SER A 462 4.59 10.40 -16.85
N GLY A 463 5.58 11.29 -16.76
CA GLY A 463 6.10 11.80 -15.50
C GLY A 463 5.22 12.89 -14.88
N LEU A 464 5.52 13.24 -13.62
CA LEU A 464 4.84 14.32 -12.92
C LEU A 464 5.22 15.68 -13.56
N GLU A 465 4.22 16.36 -14.14
CA GLU A 465 4.39 17.60 -14.89
C GLU A 465 4.23 18.82 -13.99
N ALA A 466 5.24 19.71 -14.01
CA ALA A 466 5.13 21.05 -13.47
C ALA A 466 4.47 21.95 -14.53
N VAL A 467 3.20 22.27 -14.33
CA VAL A 467 2.41 23.04 -15.28
C VAL A 467 2.59 24.55 -15.11
N GLU A 468 3.10 24.96 -13.95
CA GLU A 468 3.28 26.38 -13.64
C GLU A 468 4.48 26.55 -12.70
N THR A 469 5.30 27.57 -12.95
CA THR A 469 6.32 28.05 -12.02
C THR A 469 6.35 29.57 -12.09
N GLN A 470 6.13 30.21 -10.94
CA GLN A 470 6.11 31.68 -10.86
C GLN A 470 6.65 32.17 -9.50
N THR A 471 7.05 33.44 -9.50
CA THR A 471 7.41 34.17 -8.28
C THR A 471 6.26 35.05 -7.88
N LEU A 472 5.71 34.86 -6.70
CA LEU A 472 4.61 35.62 -6.14
C LEU A 472 5.14 36.66 -5.16
N GLN A 473 4.52 37.84 -5.12
CA GLN A 473 4.76 38.85 -4.10
C GLN A 473 3.57 38.84 -3.13
N GLN A 474 3.84 38.59 -1.88
CA GLN A 474 2.83 38.68 -0.83
C GLN A 474 2.76 40.10 -0.31
N GLY A 475 1.56 40.68 -0.29
CA GLY A 475 1.25 41.94 0.35
C GLY A 475 0.88 41.80 1.83
N ASP A 476 0.21 42.81 2.37
CA ASP A 476 -0.31 42.82 3.74
C ASP A 476 -1.56 41.92 3.84
N GLY A 477 -1.40 40.62 3.97
CA GLY A 477 -2.53 39.69 4.07
C GLY A 477 -2.19 38.29 3.61
N PRO A 478 -3.19 37.39 3.48
CA PRO A 478 -2.98 36.06 2.97
C PRO A 478 -2.58 36.06 1.49
N LEU A 479 -1.72 35.12 1.12
CA LEU A 479 -1.45 34.87 -0.30
C LEU A 479 -2.68 34.23 -0.95
N MET A 480 -3.18 34.87 -2.03
CA MET A 480 -4.34 34.39 -2.77
C MET A 480 -3.91 33.75 -4.08
N ILE A 481 -4.38 32.52 -4.33
CA ILE A 481 -4.18 31.81 -5.59
C ILE A 481 -5.54 31.39 -6.12
N THR A 482 -5.92 31.85 -7.30
CA THR A 482 -7.15 31.41 -7.97
C THR A 482 -6.79 30.39 -9.05
N THR A 483 -7.50 29.26 -9.06
CA THR A 483 -7.24 28.16 -9.98
C THR A 483 -8.53 27.45 -10.37
N ALA A 484 -8.47 26.71 -11.48
CA ALA A 484 -9.48 25.74 -11.86
C ALA A 484 -8.94 24.34 -11.64
N LEU A 485 -9.77 23.46 -11.08
CA LEU A 485 -9.46 22.07 -10.84
C LEU A 485 -10.47 21.18 -11.58
N PRO A 486 -10.08 20.58 -12.70
CA PRO A 486 -10.96 19.68 -13.45
C PRO A 486 -11.47 18.52 -12.60
N ARG A 487 -12.61 17.95 -13.00
CA ARG A 487 -13.09 16.73 -12.38
C ARG A 487 -12.07 15.61 -12.51
N GLN A 488 -11.87 14.83 -11.45
CA GLN A 488 -10.88 13.76 -11.34
C GLN A 488 -9.43 14.25 -11.44
N ALA A 489 -9.15 15.45 -11.00
CA ALA A 489 -7.81 16.02 -10.97
C ALA A 489 -7.20 16.03 -9.57
N VAL A 490 -5.86 15.94 -9.52
CA VAL A 490 -5.04 16.20 -8.32
C VAL A 490 -3.99 17.23 -8.68
N SER A 491 -3.86 18.27 -7.86
CA SER A 491 -2.85 19.33 -8.04
C SER A 491 -2.03 19.51 -6.77
N LEU A 492 -0.71 19.56 -6.92
CA LEU A 492 0.21 19.89 -5.83
C LEU A 492 0.75 21.30 -6.04
N TYR A 493 0.63 22.13 -5.04
CA TYR A 493 1.23 23.47 -4.94
C TYR A 493 2.41 23.38 -3.97
N HIS A 494 3.61 23.57 -4.48
CA HIS A 494 4.84 23.69 -3.71
C HIS A 494 5.23 25.15 -3.63
N LEU A 495 5.23 25.71 -2.44
CA LEU A 495 5.63 27.08 -2.14
C LEU A 495 6.93 27.05 -1.35
N GLU A 496 7.91 27.83 -1.76
CA GLU A 496 9.21 27.98 -1.08
C GLU A 496 9.64 29.44 -1.01
N TRP A 497 10.37 29.80 0.08
CA TRP A 497 10.89 31.15 0.32
C TRP A 497 12.24 31.16 1.03
#